data_ba6e69a2a899854e12c3dc6e677bd4a1
#
_entry.id   ba6e69a2a899854e12c3dc6e677bd4a1
#
_cell.length_a   1.000
_cell.length_b   1.000
_cell.length_c   1.000
_cell.angle_alpha   90.00
_cell.angle_beta   90.00
_cell.angle_gamma   90.00
#
_symmetry.space_group_name_H-M   'P 1'
#
loop_
_entity.id
_entity.type
_entity.pdbx_description
1 polymer ?
#
loop_
_entity_poly.entity_id
_entity_poly.type
_entity_poly.pdbx_seq_one_letter_code
_entity_poly.pdbx_strand_id
1 'polypeptide(L)'
;MSLKKISIIGAGQAAAYAANEIRKHDKELGITIFNEENYLPYERPPLSKDSITNKKKYEELSFFSKEFYNSENIQFINKSVKKVDFTNKTLITNDEKLEPYDNLLITTGSKNKKLNFGVDQQDISDSILYLRNIEDSKRIKESINTHETFAIIGGGFIGLEVASSIAQLGKKAYVIEMGQQLMGRVIPRQIAKLVSSYHEDKGNVILLETNIVSIELKNSVYKIELNNKSTLEVDFIIAGIGSKANTDLFENTSLNINNGIVTDEFCRTSEENVFAAGDVANFFHPFYNMQMRLESYQHAQNHGIAAAKNILGQNLPYMYIPWMWSDQFDLNLQLIGVCNDFDQEIQRGNNLEEGIIYFFIKQKKIMGACGIGKVGKVGRDIRLAGKILETKVDVDIDDIKNKEVKLTTLLKR
;
A
#
# COMPACT_ATOMS: atom_id res chain seq x y z
N MET A 1 -5.27 13.12 39.10
CA MET A 1 -4.28 12.80 38.06
C MET A 1 -4.93 13.08 36.70
N SER A 2 -4.33 13.85 35.82
CA SER A 2 -4.85 14.00 34.45
C SER A 2 -4.85 12.64 33.74
N LEU A 3 -5.92 12.33 33.04
CA LEU A 3 -5.96 11.12 32.16
C LEU A 3 -4.80 11.17 31.21
N LYS A 4 -4.06 10.06 31.08
CA LYS A 4 -3.00 9.95 30.07
C LYS A 4 -3.59 10.13 28.67
N LYS A 5 -2.90 10.88 27.82
CA LYS A 5 -3.35 11.23 26.46
C LYS A 5 -2.46 10.60 25.40
N ILE A 6 -3.08 9.90 24.48
CA ILE A 6 -2.43 9.38 23.26
C ILE A 6 -2.88 10.23 22.08
N SER A 7 -1.91 10.86 21.42
CA SER A 7 -2.13 11.59 20.19
C SER A 7 -1.67 10.74 18.99
N ILE A 8 -2.47 10.70 17.93
CA ILE A 8 -2.19 9.95 16.71
C ILE A 8 -2.17 10.94 15.54
N ILE A 9 -1.04 11.04 14.82
CA ILE A 9 -0.93 11.89 13.63
C ILE A 9 -1.21 11.07 12.39
N GLY A 10 -2.25 11.44 11.63
CA GLY A 10 -2.75 10.73 10.45
C GLY A 10 -3.92 9.80 10.79
N ALA A 11 -5.00 9.92 10.02
CA ALA A 11 -6.25 9.20 10.20
C ALA A 11 -6.44 8.08 9.16
N GLY A 12 -5.37 7.30 8.91
CA GLY A 12 -5.43 6.15 8.03
C GLY A 12 -5.79 4.85 8.76
N GLN A 13 -5.59 3.73 8.07
CA GLN A 13 -5.90 2.40 8.59
C GLN A 13 -5.13 2.07 9.88
N ALA A 14 -3.83 2.36 9.93
CA ALA A 14 -3.02 2.10 11.12
C ALA A 14 -3.58 2.86 12.35
N ALA A 15 -4.00 4.11 12.18
CA ALA A 15 -4.62 4.90 13.24
C ALA A 15 -5.94 4.30 13.73
N ALA A 16 -6.83 3.92 12.79
CA ALA A 16 -8.14 3.35 13.12
C ALA A 16 -8.01 2.07 13.96
N TYR A 17 -7.15 1.17 13.51
CA TYR A 17 -6.95 -0.10 14.22
C TYR A 17 -6.14 0.05 15.51
N ALA A 18 -5.21 1.01 15.57
CA ALA A 18 -4.52 1.33 16.82
C ALA A 18 -5.50 1.90 17.87
N ALA A 19 -6.33 2.87 17.50
CA ALA A 19 -7.32 3.45 18.40
C ALA A 19 -8.34 2.42 18.90
N ASN A 20 -8.83 1.54 17.99
CA ASN A 20 -9.70 0.44 18.36
C ASN A 20 -9.02 -0.55 19.32
N GLU A 21 -7.75 -0.88 19.09
CA GLU A 21 -7.00 -1.81 19.96
C GLU A 21 -6.76 -1.20 21.34
N ILE A 22 -6.41 0.10 21.43
CA ILE A 22 -6.28 0.79 22.72
C ILE A 22 -7.59 0.69 23.49
N ARG A 23 -8.73 0.94 22.85
CA ARG A 23 -10.06 0.90 23.50
C ARG A 23 -10.47 -0.47 23.99
N LYS A 24 -10.01 -1.55 23.38
CA LYS A 24 -10.24 -2.91 23.89
C LYS A 24 -9.58 -3.15 25.25
N HIS A 25 -8.45 -2.47 25.51
CA HIS A 25 -7.62 -2.67 26.68
C HIS A 25 -7.81 -1.59 27.75
N ASP A 26 -8.11 -0.35 27.33
CA ASP A 26 -8.28 0.78 28.23
C ASP A 26 -9.38 1.71 27.72
N LYS A 27 -10.46 1.86 28.50
CA LYS A 27 -11.61 2.67 28.15
C LYS A 27 -11.46 4.15 28.55
N GLU A 28 -10.52 4.46 29.45
CA GLU A 28 -10.36 5.78 30.05
C GLU A 28 -9.29 6.65 29.41
N LEU A 29 -8.29 6.02 28.71
CA LEU A 29 -7.23 6.76 28.04
C LEU A 29 -7.80 7.78 27.04
N GLY A 30 -7.30 9.02 27.07
CA GLY A 30 -7.64 10.03 26.06
C GLY A 30 -7.02 9.66 24.71
N ILE A 31 -7.83 9.54 23.66
CA ILE A 31 -7.34 9.31 22.28
C ILE A 31 -7.76 10.47 21.41
N THR A 32 -6.78 11.11 20.77
CA THR A 32 -7.01 12.18 19.79
C THR A 32 -6.32 11.82 18.47
N ILE A 33 -7.07 11.80 17.38
CA ILE A 33 -6.56 11.56 16.02
C ILE A 33 -6.55 12.87 15.26
N PHE A 34 -5.38 13.27 14.76
CA PHE A 34 -5.21 14.44 13.88
C PHE A 34 -5.40 14.01 12.44
N ASN A 35 -6.40 14.58 11.80
CA ASN A 35 -6.87 14.19 10.48
C ASN A 35 -6.77 15.37 9.50
N GLU A 36 -5.96 15.21 8.46
CA GLU A 36 -5.84 16.20 7.39
C GLU A 36 -6.96 16.05 6.36
N GLU A 37 -7.41 14.81 6.13
CA GLU A 37 -8.52 14.50 5.23
C GLU A 37 -9.85 14.68 5.99
N ASN A 38 -10.88 15.24 5.33
CA ASN A 38 -12.21 15.43 5.95
C ASN A 38 -13.08 14.15 5.93
N TYR A 39 -12.45 12.99 6.06
CA TYR A 39 -13.09 11.68 6.06
C TYR A 39 -12.71 10.90 7.31
N LEU A 40 -13.62 10.08 7.83
CA LEU A 40 -13.25 9.07 8.82
C LEU A 40 -12.23 8.10 8.21
N PRO A 41 -11.39 7.43 9.02
CA PRO A 41 -10.47 6.42 8.50
C PRO A 41 -11.16 5.39 7.63
N TYR A 42 -10.64 5.15 6.42
CA TYR A 42 -11.30 4.37 5.38
C TYR A 42 -10.35 3.44 4.62
N GLU A 43 -10.94 2.47 3.92
CA GLU A 43 -10.26 1.52 3.04
C GLU A 43 -9.76 2.20 1.77
N ARG A 44 -8.46 2.14 1.50
CA ARG A 44 -7.87 2.68 0.26
C ARG A 44 -7.94 1.72 -0.95
N PRO A 45 -7.91 0.37 -0.79
CA PRO A 45 -7.93 -0.54 -1.95
C PRO A 45 -9.10 -0.36 -2.91
N PRO A 46 -10.33 0.01 -2.50
CA PRO A 46 -11.42 0.26 -3.44
C PRO A 46 -11.22 1.49 -4.33
N LEU A 47 -10.37 2.44 -3.94
CA LEU A 47 -10.18 3.72 -4.64
C LEU A 47 -9.64 3.56 -6.08
N SER A 48 -8.89 2.49 -6.37
CA SER A 48 -8.39 2.16 -7.71
C SER A 48 -9.32 1.23 -8.50
N LYS A 49 -10.35 0.67 -7.86
CA LYS A 49 -11.18 -0.45 -8.35
C LYS A 49 -12.67 -0.16 -8.23
N ASP A 50 -13.30 -0.66 -7.18
CA ASP A 50 -14.76 -0.71 -7.01
C ASP A 50 -15.40 0.69 -6.89
N SER A 51 -14.69 1.67 -6.35
CA SER A 51 -15.19 3.04 -6.27
C SER A 51 -15.17 3.74 -7.62
N ILE A 52 -14.17 3.46 -8.47
CA ILE A 52 -14.12 3.95 -9.86
C ILE A 52 -15.22 3.30 -10.69
N THR A 53 -15.38 1.98 -10.58
CA THR A 53 -16.34 1.19 -11.37
C THR A 53 -17.76 1.21 -10.81
N ASN A 54 -18.08 2.06 -9.84
CA ASN A 54 -19.41 2.19 -9.20
C ASN A 54 -19.92 0.97 -8.44
N LYS A 55 -19.07 0.01 -8.09
CA LYS A 55 -19.44 -1.18 -7.33
C LYS A 55 -19.49 -0.92 -5.82
N LYS A 56 -18.73 0.10 -5.31
CA LYS A 56 -18.71 0.50 -3.90
C LYS A 56 -18.71 2.03 -3.79
N LYS A 57 -19.59 2.58 -2.96
CA LYS A 57 -19.69 4.02 -2.72
C LYS A 57 -18.60 4.49 -1.77
N TYR A 58 -18.17 5.75 -1.88
CA TYR A 58 -17.12 6.32 -1.02
C TYR A 58 -17.55 6.39 0.46
N GLU A 59 -18.84 6.59 0.72
CA GLU A 59 -19.43 6.65 2.06
C GLU A 59 -19.39 5.30 2.79
N GLU A 60 -19.26 4.20 2.05
CA GLU A 60 -19.21 2.83 2.58
C GLU A 60 -17.79 2.35 2.92
N LEU A 61 -16.77 3.20 2.70
CA LEU A 61 -15.38 2.80 2.85
C LEU A 61 -14.86 2.89 4.28
N SER A 62 -15.55 3.58 5.20
CA SER A 62 -15.08 3.78 6.57
C SER A 62 -14.89 2.45 7.32
N PHE A 63 -13.76 2.30 8.03
CA PHE A 63 -13.49 1.10 8.85
C PHE A 63 -14.48 0.93 9.99
N PHE A 64 -14.85 2.04 10.64
CA PHE A 64 -15.79 2.09 11.73
C PHE A 64 -16.75 3.26 11.52
N SER A 65 -17.96 3.15 12.05
CA SER A 65 -18.96 4.22 11.94
C SER A 65 -18.63 5.42 12.81
N LYS A 66 -19.26 6.55 12.54
CA LYS A 66 -19.15 7.75 13.38
C LYS A 66 -19.66 7.49 14.80
N GLU A 67 -20.70 6.69 14.92
CA GLU A 67 -21.29 6.27 16.20
C GLU A 67 -20.29 5.47 17.03
N PHE A 68 -19.53 4.56 16.40
CA PHE A 68 -18.43 3.83 17.06
C PHE A 68 -17.41 4.78 17.65
N TYR A 69 -16.86 5.71 16.85
CA TYR A 69 -15.86 6.65 17.36
C TYR A 69 -16.38 7.52 18.49
N ASN A 70 -17.65 7.95 18.42
CA ASN A 70 -18.30 8.75 19.46
C ASN A 70 -18.51 7.92 20.75
N SER A 71 -19.04 6.70 20.63
CA SER A 71 -19.29 5.82 21.79
C SER A 71 -18.00 5.36 22.48
N GLU A 72 -16.92 5.21 21.73
CA GLU A 72 -15.60 4.87 22.24
C GLU A 72 -14.79 6.12 22.66
N ASN A 73 -15.38 7.31 22.67
CA ASN A 73 -14.75 8.57 23.06
C ASN A 73 -13.37 8.80 22.36
N ILE A 74 -13.31 8.53 21.04
CA ILE A 74 -12.16 8.80 20.20
C ILE A 74 -12.36 10.14 19.51
N GLN A 75 -11.53 11.12 19.86
CA GLN A 75 -11.64 12.48 19.34
C GLN A 75 -10.93 12.63 17.99
N PHE A 76 -11.55 13.36 17.07
CA PHE A 76 -10.91 13.79 15.81
C PHE A 76 -10.68 15.30 15.84
N ILE A 77 -9.45 15.71 15.53
CA ILE A 77 -9.10 17.08 15.22
C ILE A 77 -8.85 17.12 13.71
N ASN A 78 -9.81 17.67 12.93
CA ASN A 78 -9.70 17.81 11.47
C ASN A 78 -8.78 18.98 11.12
N LYS A 79 -7.53 18.83 11.50
CA LYS A 79 -6.44 19.78 11.29
C LYS A 79 -5.15 19.02 10.98
N SER A 80 -4.33 19.57 10.10
CA SER A 80 -2.98 19.07 9.94
C SER A 80 -2.08 19.51 11.10
N VAL A 81 -1.17 18.65 11.50
CA VAL A 81 -0.08 19.00 12.40
C VAL A 81 1.04 19.65 11.61
N LYS A 82 1.43 20.86 12.01
CA LYS A 82 2.44 21.68 11.36
C LYS A 82 3.84 21.45 11.97
N LYS A 83 3.89 21.14 13.27
CA LYS A 83 5.15 20.94 13.98
C LYS A 83 4.95 19.99 15.18
N VAL A 84 6.00 19.22 15.48
CA VAL A 84 6.08 18.39 16.68
C VAL A 84 7.23 18.90 17.54
N ASP A 85 6.94 19.17 18.80
CA ASP A 85 7.93 19.50 19.84
C ASP A 85 8.08 18.29 20.76
N PHE A 86 9.09 17.48 20.55
CA PHE A 86 9.33 16.26 21.34
C PHE A 86 9.78 16.59 22.77
N THR A 87 10.50 17.70 22.97
CA THR A 87 10.99 18.10 24.28
C THR A 87 9.84 18.49 25.22
N ASN A 88 8.89 19.29 24.70
CA ASN A 88 7.74 19.74 25.46
C ASN A 88 6.51 18.80 25.28
N LYS A 89 6.64 17.70 24.52
CA LYS A 89 5.59 16.74 24.20
C LYS A 89 4.31 17.44 23.71
N THR A 90 4.46 18.30 22.70
CA THR A 90 3.37 19.14 22.20
C THR A 90 3.32 19.09 20.66
N LEU A 91 2.10 18.96 20.13
CA LEU A 91 1.83 19.12 18.69
C LEU A 91 1.33 20.53 18.45
N ILE A 92 1.72 21.12 17.33
CA ILE A 92 1.25 22.43 16.87
C ILE A 92 0.46 22.20 15.58
N THR A 93 -0.80 22.55 15.59
CA THR A 93 -1.68 22.44 14.43
C THR A 93 -1.50 23.62 13.48
N ASN A 94 -2.05 23.52 12.27
CA ASN A 94 -1.96 24.58 11.26
C ASN A 94 -2.65 25.91 11.65
N ASP A 95 -3.58 25.88 12.65
CA ASP A 95 -4.21 27.05 13.27
C ASP A 95 -3.51 27.48 14.58
N GLU A 96 -2.24 27.09 14.75
CA GLU A 96 -1.35 27.46 15.87
C GLU A 96 -1.81 26.98 17.27
N LYS A 97 -2.74 26.02 17.35
CA LYS A 97 -3.12 25.44 18.64
C LYS A 97 -2.08 24.45 19.14
N LEU A 98 -1.87 24.46 20.44
CA LEU A 98 -0.96 23.57 21.15
C LEU A 98 -1.75 22.40 21.73
N GLU A 99 -1.37 21.18 21.35
CA GLU A 99 -2.00 19.94 21.77
C GLU A 99 -0.98 19.05 22.48
N PRO A 100 -1.00 18.98 23.83
CA PRO A 100 -0.05 18.15 24.57
C PRO A 100 -0.40 16.66 24.45
N TYR A 101 0.63 15.80 24.59
CA TYR A 101 0.48 14.35 24.60
C TYR A 101 1.39 13.68 25.63
N ASP A 102 1.01 12.52 26.14
CA ASP A 102 1.86 11.63 26.93
C ASP A 102 2.56 10.59 26.04
N ASN A 103 1.83 10.03 25.06
CA ASN A 103 2.36 9.17 24.02
C ASN A 103 1.92 9.68 22.64
N LEU A 104 2.81 9.56 21.68
CA LEU A 104 2.57 9.93 20.29
C LEU A 104 2.68 8.70 19.37
N LEU A 105 1.67 8.49 18.53
CA LEU A 105 1.73 7.50 17.45
C LEU A 105 1.70 8.22 16.10
N ILE A 106 2.74 8.00 15.29
CA ILE A 106 2.88 8.58 13.95
C ILE A 106 2.38 7.55 12.92
N THR A 107 1.32 7.90 12.19
CA THR A 107 0.69 7.07 11.15
C THR A 107 0.40 7.87 9.88
N THR A 108 1.31 8.78 9.53
CA THR A 108 1.18 9.69 8.37
C THR A 108 1.21 8.97 7.02
N GLY A 109 1.56 7.68 7.01
CA GLY A 109 1.52 6.83 5.84
C GLY A 109 2.56 7.17 4.79
N SER A 110 2.18 7.10 3.52
CA SER A 110 3.02 7.40 2.37
C SER A 110 2.34 8.45 1.46
N LYS A 111 3.12 9.08 0.59
CA LYS A 111 2.65 10.01 -0.42
C LYS A 111 3.20 9.64 -1.79
N ASN A 112 2.48 10.00 -2.84
CA ASN A 112 2.87 9.72 -4.21
C ASN A 112 4.17 10.44 -4.57
N LYS A 113 5.08 9.75 -5.26
CA LYS A 113 6.14 10.41 -6.01
C LYS A 113 5.51 11.19 -7.14
N LYS A 114 6.02 12.39 -7.38
CA LYS A 114 5.56 13.26 -8.46
C LYS A 114 6.52 13.18 -9.63
N LEU A 115 5.98 13.23 -10.85
CA LEU A 115 6.78 13.47 -12.06
C LEU A 115 7.32 14.89 -12.00
N ASN A 116 8.54 15.07 -12.45
CA ASN A 116 9.18 16.38 -12.52
C ASN A 116 9.67 16.60 -13.94
N PHE A 117 9.04 17.53 -14.65
CA PHE A 117 9.40 17.92 -16.01
C PHE A 117 10.16 19.25 -16.07
N GLY A 118 10.61 19.77 -14.91
CA GLY A 118 11.25 21.08 -14.79
C GLY A 118 10.26 22.23 -14.58
N VAL A 119 10.81 23.42 -14.31
CA VAL A 119 10.01 24.61 -13.93
C VAL A 119 9.13 25.09 -15.08
N ASP A 120 9.58 24.91 -16.32
CA ASP A 120 8.87 25.39 -17.51
C ASP A 120 7.62 24.56 -17.87
N GLN A 121 7.36 23.46 -17.18
CA GLN A 121 6.22 22.56 -17.41
C GLN A 121 5.35 22.36 -16.17
N GLN A 122 5.25 23.36 -15.30
CA GLN A 122 4.47 23.25 -14.06
C GLN A 122 2.99 23.01 -14.35
N ASP A 123 2.40 23.67 -15.35
CA ASP A 123 1.00 23.48 -15.73
C ASP A 123 0.69 22.05 -16.14
N ILE A 124 1.62 21.38 -16.82
CA ILE A 124 1.51 19.96 -17.18
C ILE A 124 1.61 19.08 -15.93
N SER A 125 2.58 19.38 -15.06
CA SER A 125 2.76 18.64 -13.80
C SER A 125 1.52 18.69 -12.91
N ASP A 126 0.84 19.85 -12.86
CA ASP A 126 -0.37 20.08 -12.07
C ASP A 126 -1.63 19.43 -12.67
N SER A 127 -1.63 19.18 -13.98
CA SER A 127 -2.74 18.54 -14.69
C SER A 127 -2.72 17.01 -14.60
N ILE A 128 -1.59 16.40 -14.23
CA ILE A 128 -1.45 14.95 -14.05
C ILE A 128 -2.12 14.52 -12.75
N LEU A 129 -2.98 13.50 -12.84
CA LEU A 129 -3.61 12.91 -11.65
C LEU A 129 -2.74 11.80 -11.04
N TYR A 130 -2.86 11.70 -9.74
CA TYR A 130 -2.26 10.66 -8.92
C TYR A 130 -3.33 10.07 -8.03
N LEU A 131 -3.22 8.83 -7.64
CA LEU A 131 -4.19 8.21 -6.74
C LEU A 131 -3.58 7.99 -5.35
N ARG A 132 -4.15 8.66 -4.34
CA ARG A 132 -3.82 8.43 -2.93
C ARG A 132 -5.05 8.42 -2.02
N ASN A 133 -5.98 9.34 -2.21
CA ASN A 133 -7.13 9.58 -1.34
C ASN A 133 -8.47 9.56 -2.12
N ILE A 134 -9.57 9.75 -1.39
CA ILE A 134 -10.93 9.76 -1.98
C ILE A 134 -11.07 10.86 -3.04
N GLU A 135 -10.54 12.06 -2.80
CA GLU A 135 -10.67 13.17 -3.76
C GLU A 135 -9.92 12.87 -5.06
N ASP A 136 -8.74 12.26 -4.97
CA ASP A 136 -8.02 11.79 -6.16
C ASP A 136 -8.83 10.76 -6.95
N SER A 137 -9.44 9.80 -6.25
CA SER A 137 -10.28 8.76 -6.88
C SER A 137 -11.51 9.36 -7.56
N LYS A 138 -12.16 10.37 -6.94
CA LYS A 138 -13.29 11.09 -7.54
C LYS A 138 -12.87 11.82 -8.81
N ARG A 139 -11.73 12.52 -8.78
CA ARG A 139 -11.20 13.24 -9.96
C ARG A 139 -10.85 12.27 -11.10
N ILE A 140 -10.22 11.13 -10.80
CA ILE A 140 -9.94 10.09 -11.79
C ILE A 140 -11.25 9.54 -12.39
N LYS A 141 -12.24 9.24 -11.56
CA LYS A 141 -13.54 8.77 -12.01
C LYS A 141 -14.26 9.77 -12.90
N GLU A 142 -14.24 11.07 -12.55
CA GLU A 142 -14.79 12.13 -13.36
C GLU A 142 -14.08 12.22 -14.72
N SER A 143 -12.75 12.14 -14.73
CA SER A 143 -11.97 12.11 -15.97
C SER A 143 -12.33 10.91 -16.86
N ILE A 144 -12.55 9.72 -16.28
CA ILE A 144 -12.97 8.53 -17.05
C ILE A 144 -14.37 8.71 -17.65
N ASN A 145 -15.26 9.42 -17.00
CA ASN A 145 -16.60 9.71 -17.52
C ASN A 145 -16.59 10.69 -18.71
N THR A 146 -15.58 11.53 -18.82
CA THR A 146 -15.52 12.65 -19.80
C THR A 146 -14.52 12.44 -20.92
N HIS A 147 -13.62 11.44 -20.82
CA HIS A 147 -12.54 11.18 -21.78
C HIS A 147 -12.54 9.72 -22.24
N GLU A 148 -11.85 9.43 -23.34
CA GLU A 148 -11.81 8.12 -23.98
C GLU A 148 -10.45 7.40 -23.84
N THR A 149 -9.36 8.17 -23.83
CA THR A 149 -8.00 7.64 -23.90
C THR A 149 -7.13 8.14 -22.75
N PHE A 150 -6.40 7.22 -22.10
CA PHE A 150 -5.63 7.48 -20.89
C PHE A 150 -4.20 6.96 -21.01
N ALA A 151 -3.22 7.77 -20.64
CA ALA A 151 -1.87 7.28 -20.35
C ALA A 151 -1.74 7.00 -18.84
N ILE A 152 -1.33 5.78 -18.51
CA ILE A 152 -0.98 5.37 -17.15
C ILE A 152 0.54 5.30 -17.07
N ILE A 153 1.15 6.24 -16.37
CA ILE A 153 2.62 6.27 -16.21
C ILE A 153 3.00 5.44 -14.99
N GLY A 154 3.65 4.30 -15.24
CA GLY A 154 4.05 3.30 -14.26
C GLY A 154 3.16 2.05 -14.26
N GLY A 155 3.75 0.91 -14.57
CA GLY A 155 3.14 -0.43 -14.61
C GLY A 155 3.21 -1.15 -13.25
N GLY A 156 3.08 -0.40 -12.14
CA GLY A 156 2.96 -0.94 -10.78
C GLY A 156 1.53 -1.38 -10.44
N PHE A 157 1.30 -1.89 -9.22
CA PHE A 157 -0.01 -2.41 -8.79
C PHE A 157 -1.14 -1.40 -8.98
N ILE A 158 -1.00 -0.18 -8.45
CA ILE A 158 -2.05 0.85 -8.52
C ILE A 158 -2.31 1.29 -9.97
N GLY A 159 -1.24 1.50 -10.77
CA GLY A 159 -1.38 1.86 -12.18
C GLY A 159 -2.17 0.81 -12.97
N LEU A 160 -1.89 -0.48 -12.75
CA LEU A 160 -2.60 -1.58 -13.40
C LEU A 160 -4.05 -1.74 -12.91
N GLU A 161 -4.32 -1.54 -11.62
CA GLU A 161 -5.68 -1.52 -11.09
C GLU A 161 -6.53 -0.41 -11.72
N VAL A 162 -5.96 0.78 -11.87
CA VAL A 162 -6.62 1.91 -12.53
C VAL A 162 -6.82 1.61 -14.03
N ALA A 163 -5.80 1.08 -14.72
CA ALA A 163 -5.91 0.66 -16.13
C ALA A 163 -6.99 -0.42 -16.32
N SER A 164 -7.08 -1.38 -15.38
CA SER A 164 -8.14 -2.38 -15.36
C SER A 164 -9.54 -1.73 -15.20
N SER A 165 -9.67 -0.74 -14.32
CA SER A 165 -10.93 -0.03 -14.09
C SER A 165 -11.36 0.79 -15.30
N ILE A 166 -10.41 1.45 -15.97
CA ILE A 166 -10.62 2.20 -17.22
C ILE A 166 -11.15 1.27 -18.32
N ALA A 167 -10.50 0.12 -18.53
CA ALA A 167 -10.91 -0.85 -19.53
C ALA A 167 -12.27 -1.48 -19.24
N GLN A 168 -12.59 -1.76 -17.96
CA GLN A 168 -13.92 -2.25 -17.54
C GLN A 168 -15.04 -1.23 -17.83
N LEU A 169 -14.72 0.05 -17.89
CA LEU A 169 -15.65 1.12 -18.25
C LEU A 169 -15.68 1.41 -19.77
N GLY A 170 -15.06 0.54 -20.58
CA GLY A 170 -15.04 0.63 -22.04
C GLY A 170 -14.11 1.68 -22.62
N LYS A 171 -13.20 2.23 -21.82
CA LYS A 171 -12.21 3.22 -22.22
C LYS A 171 -10.85 2.59 -22.48
N LYS A 172 -9.92 3.31 -23.12
CA LYS A 172 -8.62 2.80 -23.51
C LYS A 172 -7.49 3.34 -22.64
N ALA A 173 -6.69 2.44 -22.06
CA ALA A 173 -5.50 2.79 -21.30
C ALA A 173 -4.21 2.32 -22.00
N TYR A 174 -3.22 3.22 -22.02
CA TYR A 174 -1.85 2.97 -22.44
C TYR A 174 -0.97 2.97 -21.20
N VAL A 175 -0.46 1.81 -20.80
CA VAL A 175 0.42 1.68 -19.63
C VAL A 175 1.86 1.84 -20.10
N ILE A 176 2.52 2.89 -19.64
CA ILE A 176 3.92 3.22 -19.97
C ILE A 176 4.79 2.79 -18.78
N GLU A 177 5.62 1.78 -18.99
CA GLU A 177 6.53 1.23 -17.98
C GLU A 177 7.97 1.26 -18.47
N MET A 178 8.85 1.88 -17.69
CA MET A 178 10.27 1.99 -18.01
C MET A 178 11.03 0.68 -17.84
N GLY A 179 10.51 -0.22 -17.03
CA GLY A 179 11.11 -1.53 -16.76
C GLY A 179 10.82 -2.55 -17.85
N GLN A 180 11.55 -3.67 -17.78
CA GLN A 180 11.40 -4.80 -18.71
C GLN A 180 10.15 -5.64 -18.45
N GLN A 181 9.45 -5.40 -17.35
CA GLN A 181 8.22 -6.10 -16.99
C GLN A 181 7.35 -5.26 -16.05
N LEU A 182 6.06 -5.56 -16.04
CA LEU A 182 5.11 -5.00 -15.07
C LEU A 182 5.46 -5.47 -13.65
N MET A 183 5.25 -4.58 -12.65
CA MET A 183 5.49 -4.88 -11.22
C MET A 183 6.88 -5.46 -10.93
N GLY A 184 7.88 -5.10 -11.73
CA GLY A 184 9.17 -5.78 -11.92
C GLY A 184 10.07 -5.95 -10.71
N ARG A 185 9.74 -5.28 -9.60
CA ARG A 185 10.54 -5.37 -8.35
C ARG A 185 10.03 -6.43 -7.37
N VAL A 186 8.85 -6.99 -7.61
CA VAL A 186 8.11 -7.70 -6.56
C VAL A 186 7.61 -9.07 -7.01
N ILE A 187 7.33 -9.27 -8.30
CA ILE A 187 6.71 -10.50 -8.80
C ILE A 187 7.58 -11.26 -9.81
N PRO A 188 7.41 -12.60 -9.94
CA PRO A 188 8.07 -13.39 -10.97
C PRO A 188 7.78 -12.90 -12.39
N ARG A 189 8.78 -13.01 -13.27
CA ARG A 189 8.65 -12.60 -14.68
C ARG A 189 7.51 -13.32 -15.40
N GLN A 190 7.28 -14.59 -15.07
CA GLN A 190 6.22 -15.40 -15.66
C GLN A 190 4.84 -14.85 -15.28
N ILE A 191 4.64 -14.46 -14.03
CA ILE A 191 3.39 -13.82 -13.59
C ILE A 191 3.23 -12.45 -14.26
N ALA A 192 4.30 -11.65 -14.34
CA ALA A 192 4.25 -10.35 -15.01
C ALA A 192 3.81 -10.46 -16.48
N LYS A 193 4.31 -11.49 -17.20
CA LYS A 193 3.89 -11.77 -18.59
C LYS A 193 2.42 -12.15 -18.68
N LEU A 194 1.92 -12.99 -17.78
CA LEU A 194 0.49 -13.35 -17.73
C LEU A 194 -0.40 -12.12 -17.49
N VAL A 195 0.00 -11.25 -16.59
CA VAL A 195 -0.72 -9.99 -16.32
C VAL A 195 -0.69 -9.08 -17.55
N SER A 196 0.47 -8.93 -18.22
CA SER A 196 0.60 -8.12 -19.44
C SER A 196 -0.35 -8.62 -20.53
N SER A 197 -0.27 -9.90 -20.87
CA SER A 197 -1.15 -10.50 -21.89
C SER A 197 -2.63 -10.37 -21.51
N TYR A 198 -2.97 -10.54 -20.22
CA TYR A 198 -4.35 -10.39 -19.78
C TYR A 198 -4.87 -8.96 -19.94
N HIS A 199 -4.05 -7.95 -19.64
CA HIS A 199 -4.40 -6.55 -19.88
C HIS A 199 -4.57 -6.25 -21.37
N GLU A 200 -3.70 -6.79 -22.22
CA GLU A 200 -3.76 -6.64 -23.68
C GLU A 200 -5.03 -7.29 -24.26
N ASP A 201 -5.37 -8.50 -23.81
CA ASP A 201 -6.63 -9.19 -24.16
C ASP A 201 -7.89 -8.40 -23.76
N LYS A 202 -7.78 -7.55 -22.71
CA LYS A 202 -8.85 -6.66 -22.24
C LYS A 202 -8.82 -5.27 -22.89
N GLY A 203 -7.96 -5.04 -23.87
CA GLY A 203 -7.92 -3.82 -24.70
C GLY A 203 -6.94 -2.73 -24.21
N ASN A 204 -6.20 -2.95 -23.13
CA ASN A 204 -5.13 -2.05 -22.73
C ASN A 204 -3.91 -2.23 -23.65
N VAL A 205 -3.10 -1.18 -23.78
CA VAL A 205 -1.82 -1.23 -24.48
C VAL A 205 -0.70 -1.16 -23.48
N ILE A 206 0.19 -2.15 -23.47
CA ILE A 206 1.33 -2.21 -22.54
C ILE A 206 2.61 -1.83 -23.29
N LEU A 207 3.26 -0.77 -22.82
CA LEU A 207 4.50 -0.22 -23.40
C LEU A 207 5.63 -0.42 -22.38
N LEU A 208 6.34 -1.54 -22.46
CA LEU A 208 7.51 -1.84 -21.63
C LEU A 208 8.78 -1.18 -22.19
N GLU A 209 9.82 -1.04 -21.36
CA GLU A 209 11.11 -0.42 -21.72
C GLU A 209 10.92 0.97 -22.35
N THR A 210 9.81 1.65 -21.95
CA THR A 210 9.37 2.89 -22.57
C THR A 210 9.47 4.04 -21.58
N ASN A 211 10.25 5.07 -21.95
CA ASN A 211 10.42 6.30 -21.18
C ASN A 211 9.74 7.47 -21.90
N ILE A 212 9.22 8.39 -21.12
CA ILE A 212 8.68 9.66 -21.60
C ILE A 212 9.85 10.64 -21.75
N VAL A 213 9.96 11.25 -22.94
CA VAL A 213 10.95 12.27 -23.25
C VAL A 213 10.38 13.67 -22.98
N SER A 214 9.16 13.91 -23.48
CA SER A 214 8.46 15.17 -23.28
C SER A 214 6.95 14.96 -23.27
N ILE A 215 6.23 15.90 -22.67
CA ILE A 215 4.76 15.99 -22.71
C ILE A 215 4.39 17.40 -23.13
N GLU A 216 3.51 17.53 -24.10
CA GLU A 216 2.90 18.78 -24.51
C GLU A 216 1.38 18.68 -24.35
N LEU A 217 0.74 19.73 -23.84
CA LEU A 217 -0.72 19.86 -23.82
C LEU A 217 -1.15 20.85 -24.90
N LYS A 218 -1.86 20.38 -25.90
CA LYS A 218 -2.34 21.21 -27.02
C LYS A 218 -3.78 20.85 -27.35
N ASN A 219 -4.64 21.87 -27.39
CA ASN A 219 -6.08 21.68 -27.69
C ASN A 219 -6.74 20.61 -26.79
N SER A 220 -6.42 20.58 -25.51
CA SER A 220 -6.91 19.60 -24.52
C SER A 220 -6.50 18.14 -24.80
N VAL A 221 -5.49 17.90 -25.64
CA VAL A 221 -4.89 16.58 -25.90
C VAL A 221 -3.44 16.58 -25.45
N TYR A 222 -3.05 15.57 -24.68
CA TYR A 222 -1.66 15.36 -24.30
C TYR A 222 -0.93 14.62 -25.41
N LYS A 223 0.14 15.23 -25.90
CA LYS A 223 1.07 14.65 -26.84
C LYS A 223 2.33 14.22 -26.09
N ILE A 224 2.55 12.92 -25.98
CA ILE A 224 3.64 12.32 -25.21
C ILE A 224 4.68 11.79 -26.20
N GLU A 225 5.88 12.34 -26.18
CA GLU A 225 7.01 11.83 -26.95
C GLU A 225 7.70 10.72 -26.15
N LEU A 226 7.93 9.57 -26.80
CA LEU A 226 8.54 8.41 -26.19
C LEU A 226 10.01 8.23 -26.64
N ASN A 227 10.82 7.53 -25.86
CA ASN A 227 12.25 7.30 -26.14
C ASN A 227 12.54 6.60 -27.47
N ASN A 228 11.59 5.88 -28.04
CA ASN A 228 11.67 5.27 -29.37
C ASN A 228 11.30 6.23 -30.52
N LYS A 229 11.13 7.53 -30.22
CA LYS A 229 10.71 8.60 -31.14
C LYS A 229 9.27 8.48 -31.64
N SER A 230 8.47 7.57 -31.13
CA SER A 230 7.04 7.55 -31.37
C SER A 230 6.33 8.58 -30.50
N THR A 231 5.14 8.98 -30.93
CA THR A 231 4.28 9.91 -30.20
C THR A 231 2.98 9.22 -29.85
N LEU A 232 2.54 9.38 -28.61
CA LEU A 232 1.25 8.94 -28.11
C LEU A 232 0.37 10.16 -27.83
N GLU A 233 -0.84 10.18 -28.35
CA GLU A 233 -1.84 11.20 -28.07
C GLU A 233 -2.93 10.60 -27.19
N VAL A 234 -3.24 11.26 -26.05
CA VAL A 234 -4.24 10.83 -25.08
C VAL A 234 -4.99 12.05 -24.50
N ASP A 235 -6.20 11.81 -24.01
CA ASP A 235 -7.01 12.85 -23.40
C ASP A 235 -6.58 13.15 -21.98
N PHE A 236 -6.01 12.16 -21.26
CA PHE A 236 -5.70 12.30 -19.84
C PHE A 236 -4.48 11.48 -19.39
N ILE A 237 -3.81 11.97 -18.34
CA ILE A 237 -2.62 11.29 -17.77
C ILE A 237 -2.86 11.00 -16.29
N ILE A 238 -2.62 9.75 -15.90
CA ILE A 238 -2.63 9.29 -14.50
C ILE A 238 -1.26 8.68 -14.20
N ALA A 239 -0.59 9.12 -13.13
CA ALA A 239 0.72 8.62 -12.77
C ALA A 239 0.70 7.77 -11.50
N GLY A 240 1.30 6.58 -11.62
CA GLY A 240 1.49 5.62 -10.53
C GLY A 240 2.95 5.17 -10.42
N ILE A 241 3.88 6.12 -10.29
CA ILE A 241 5.34 5.89 -10.30
C ILE A 241 5.92 5.54 -8.91
N GLY A 242 5.05 5.09 -8.00
CA GLY A 242 5.39 4.71 -6.64
C GLY A 242 5.17 5.82 -5.63
N SER A 243 5.56 5.52 -4.40
CA SER A 243 5.36 6.34 -3.21
C SER A 243 6.64 6.51 -2.42
N LYS A 244 6.62 7.44 -1.48
CA LYS A 244 7.63 7.61 -0.44
C LYS A 244 6.94 7.76 0.92
N ALA A 245 7.62 7.40 2.00
CA ALA A 245 7.11 7.63 3.35
C ALA A 245 6.80 9.12 3.55
N ASN A 246 5.67 9.42 4.19
CA ASN A 246 5.27 10.80 4.47
C ASN A 246 5.93 11.30 5.76
N THR A 247 7.22 11.67 5.65
CA THR A 247 8.09 12.09 6.76
C THR A 247 8.38 13.59 6.79
N ASP A 248 7.80 14.39 5.89
CA ASP A 248 8.16 15.81 5.72
C ASP A 248 8.01 16.62 7.00
N LEU A 249 6.99 16.31 7.82
CA LEU A 249 6.77 16.95 9.13
C LEU A 249 7.97 16.76 10.08
N PHE A 250 8.78 15.73 9.86
CA PHE A 250 9.83 15.29 10.79
C PHE A 250 11.27 15.50 10.26
N GLU A 251 11.44 16.05 9.05
CA GLU A 251 12.76 16.19 8.39
C GLU A 251 13.77 17.00 9.22
N ASN A 252 13.30 17.98 10.03
CA ASN A 252 14.14 18.83 10.86
C ASN A 252 13.96 18.53 12.36
N THR A 253 13.75 17.28 12.71
CA THR A 253 13.58 16.81 14.09
C THR A 253 14.70 15.82 14.46
N SER A 254 14.70 15.37 15.72
CA SER A 254 15.61 14.35 16.25
C SER A 254 15.23 12.91 15.88
N LEU A 255 14.13 12.69 15.17
CA LEU A 255 13.75 11.36 14.71
C LEU A 255 14.73 10.78 13.70
N ASN A 256 15.10 9.53 13.87
CA ASN A 256 15.87 8.80 12.88
C ASN A 256 14.98 8.48 11.66
N ILE A 257 15.35 9.04 10.50
CA ILE A 257 14.63 8.85 9.24
C ILE A 257 15.56 8.19 8.21
N ASN A 258 15.15 7.02 7.73
CA ASN A 258 15.83 6.33 6.63
C ASN A 258 14.77 5.55 5.83
N ASN A 259 14.37 6.04 4.65
CA ASN A 259 13.26 5.48 3.87
C ASN A 259 11.96 5.30 4.71
N GLY A 260 11.71 6.21 5.64
CA GLY A 260 10.65 6.18 6.64
C GLY A 260 11.19 6.44 8.04
N ILE A 261 10.31 6.53 9.02
CA ILE A 261 10.71 6.67 10.44
C ILE A 261 11.24 5.32 10.91
N VAL A 262 12.50 5.31 11.37
CA VAL A 262 13.14 4.09 11.86
C VAL A 262 12.53 3.68 13.20
N THR A 263 12.09 2.43 13.30
CA THR A 263 11.58 1.85 14.53
C THR A 263 12.23 0.51 14.85
N ASP A 264 12.20 0.17 16.12
CA ASP A 264 12.52 -1.19 16.61
C ASP A 264 11.36 -2.17 16.33
N GLU A 265 11.51 -3.41 16.75
CA GLU A 265 10.49 -4.46 16.65
C GLU A 265 9.23 -4.20 17.50
N PHE A 266 9.28 -3.23 18.42
CA PHE A 266 8.17 -2.81 19.26
C PHE A 266 7.48 -1.53 18.73
N CYS A 267 7.78 -1.11 17.50
CA CYS A 267 7.29 0.12 16.88
C CYS A 267 7.81 1.42 17.54
N ARG A 268 8.82 1.37 18.41
CA ARG A 268 9.39 2.53 19.09
C ARG A 268 10.34 3.27 18.15
N THR A 269 10.27 4.58 18.17
CA THR A 269 11.20 5.44 17.45
C THR A 269 12.45 5.78 18.29
N SER A 270 13.32 6.66 17.78
CA SER A 270 14.44 7.22 18.56
C SER A 270 14.02 8.19 19.66
N GLU A 271 12.75 8.62 19.68
CA GLU A 271 12.20 9.54 20.67
C GLU A 271 11.39 8.79 21.73
N GLU A 272 11.56 9.19 23.00
CA GLU A 272 10.86 8.57 24.11
C GLU A 272 9.33 8.78 24.03
N ASN A 273 8.54 7.72 24.25
CA ASN A 273 7.08 7.73 24.15
C ASN A 273 6.53 8.10 22.76
N VAL A 274 7.37 7.96 21.71
CA VAL A 274 6.97 8.18 20.32
C VAL A 274 7.11 6.87 19.55
N PHE A 275 6.01 6.50 18.87
CA PHE A 275 5.87 5.27 18.09
C PHE A 275 5.54 5.62 16.64
N ALA A 276 5.86 4.72 15.70
CA ALA A 276 5.41 4.87 14.31
C ALA A 276 4.90 3.53 13.76
N ALA A 277 3.84 3.60 12.94
CA ALA A 277 3.22 2.40 12.35
C ALA A 277 2.63 2.66 10.95
N GLY A 278 2.48 1.59 10.17
CA GLY A 278 2.01 1.62 8.79
C GLY A 278 3.10 2.05 7.81
N ASP A 279 2.70 2.57 6.64
CA ASP A 279 3.59 2.84 5.50
C ASP A 279 4.71 3.85 5.81
N VAL A 280 4.57 4.67 6.87
CA VAL A 280 5.58 5.66 7.28
C VAL A 280 6.75 5.02 8.01
N ALA A 281 6.56 3.85 8.61
CA ALA A 281 7.56 3.21 9.46
C ALA A 281 8.52 2.34 8.65
N ASN A 282 9.81 2.52 8.88
CA ASN A 282 10.87 1.60 8.51
C ASN A 282 11.25 0.82 9.77
N PHE A 283 10.66 -0.37 9.93
CA PHE A 283 10.69 -1.14 11.16
C PHE A 283 11.66 -2.32 11.09
N PHE A 284 12.26 -2.67 12.23
CA PHE A 284 13.03 -3.90 12.34
C PHE A 284 12.09 -5.10 12.42
N HIS A 285 12.31 -6.08 11.53
CA HIS A 285 11.52 -7.32 11.50
C HIS A 285 12.34 -8.50 12.04
N PRO A 286 12.03 -9.03 13.26
CA PRO A 286 12.87 -10.05 13.90
C PRO A 286 12.95 -11.36 13.12
N PHE A 287 11.86 -11.77 12.46
CA PHE A 287 11.83 -13.03 11.70
C PHE A 287 12.82 -13.02 10.53
N TYR A 288 12.95 -11.87 9.81
CA TYR A 288 13.86 -11.69 8.68
C TYR A 288 15.20 -11.06 9.09
N ASN A 289 15.31 -10.61 10.34
CA ASN A 289 16.51 -9.92 10.89
C ASN A 289 16.96 -8.75 10.01
N MET A 290 16.03 -7.89 9.59
CA MET A 290 16.31 -6.75 8.73
C MET A 290 15.33 -5.60 8.94
N GLN A 291 15.77 -4.39 8.61
CA GLN A 291 14.89 -3.23 8.47
C GLN A 291 14.08 -3.34 7.18
N MET A 292 12.77 -3.05 7.25
CA MET A 292 11.90 -3.03 6.09
C MET A 292 10.79 -1.99 6.21
N ARG A 293 10.35 -1.48 5.08
CA ARG A 293 9.18 -0.62 4.96
C ARG A 293 8.18 -1.26 4.01
N LEU A 294 6.96 -1.42 4.46
CA LEU A 294 5.89 -2.09 3.72
C LEU A 294 4.72 -1.12 3.52
N GLU A 295 4.16 -1.16 2.33
CA GLU A 295 2.96 -0.41 1.94
C GLU A 295 1.87 -1.41 1.57
N SER A 296 1.21 -2.00 2.56
CA SER A 296 0.10 -2.93 2.32
C SER A 296 -1.00 -2.79 3.37
N TYR A 297 -2.21 -3.11 2.94
CA TYR A 297 -3.41 -3.06 3.78
C TYR A 297 -3.23 -3.84 5.08
N GLN A 298 -2.85 -5.11 4.98
CA GLN A 298 -2.71 -5.97 6.17
C GLN A 298 -1.57 -5.52 7.09
N HIS A 299 -0.47 -5.03 6.52
CA HIS A 299 0.62 -4.47 7.30
C HIS A 299 0.15 -3.24 8.10
N ALA A 300 -0.50 -2.27 7.45
CA ALA A 300 -0.97 -1.06 8.12
C ALA A 300 -1.90 -1.39 9.31
N GLN A 301 -2.82 -2.34 9.12
CA GLN A 301 -3.70 -2.83 10.18
C GLN A 301 -2.92 -3.46 11.34
N ASN A 302 -2.11 -4.48 11.06
CA ASN A 302 -1.41 -5.26 12.07
C ASN A 302 -0.34 -4.44 12.80
N HIS A 303 0.33 -3.54 12.06
CA HIS A 303 1.36 -2.67 12.65
C HIS A 303 0.73 -1.62 13.56
N GLY A 304 -0.42 -1.06 13.21
CA GLY A 304 -1.21 -0.18 14.08
C GLY A 304 -1.63 -0.88 15.38
N ILE A 305 -2.12 -2.13 15.28
CA ILE A 305 -2.46 -2.96 16.45
C ILE A 305 -1.22 -3.23 17.32
N ALA A 306 -0.08 -3.58 16.71
CA ALA A 306 1.16 -3.84 17.44
C ALA A 306 1.67 -2.59 18.15
N ALA A 307 1.66 -1.43 17.49
CA ALA A 307 2.03 -0.16 18.11
C ALA A 307 1.13 0.19 19.31
N ALA A 308 -0.18 0.00 19.17
CA ALA A 308 -1.13 0.20 20.27
C ALA A 308 -0.81 -0.66 21.50
N LYS A 309 -0.55 -1.96 21.30
CA LYS A 309 -0.17 -2.88 22.37
C LYS A 309 1.13 -2.46 23.05
N ASN A 310 2.10 -1.98 22.31
CA ASN A 310 3.39 -1.54 22.83
C ASN A 310 3.30 -0.17 23.53
N ILE A 311 2.44 0.74 23.09
CA ILE A 311 2.08 1.97 23.82
C ILE A 311 1.47 1.63 25.18
N LEU A 312 0.69 0.55 25.25
CA LEU A 312 0.10 0.05 26.51
C LEU A 312 1.09 -0.79 27.37
N GLY A 313 2.36 -0.90 26.97
CA GLY A 313 3.42 -1.55 27.73
C GLY A 313 3.49 -3.06 27.59
N GLN A 314 2.82 -3.70 26.61
CA GLN A 314 2.82 -5.16 26.46
C GLN A 314 4.15 -5.72 25.95
N ASN A 315 5.03 -4.92 25.35
CA ASN A 315 6.35 -5.31 24.85
C ASN A 315 6.33 -6.56 23.94
N LEU A 316 5.42 -6.56 22.97
CA LEU A 316 5.24 -7.63 21.99
C LEU A 316 5.91 -7.25 20.65
N PRO A 317 6.90 -8.04 20.17
CA PRO A 317 7.55 -7.73 18.89
C PRO A 317 6.58 -7.92 17.71
N TYR A 318 6.69 -7.05 16.72
CA TYR A 318 5.94 -7.16 15.48
C TYR A 318 6.60 -8.21 14.56
N MET A 319 5.90 -9.32 14.32
CA MET A 319 6.44 -10.48 13.58
C MET A 319 5.52 -10.98 12.47
N TYR A 320 4.54 -10.19 12.03
CA TYR A 320 3.61 -10.61 10.99
C TYR A 320 4.31 -10.76 9.63
N ILE A 321 4.16 -11.92 9.03
CA ILE A 321 4.70 -12.18 7.68
C ILE A 321 4.04 -11.23 6.68
N PRO A 322 4.83 -10.50 5.86
CA PRO A 322 4.32 -9.60 4.85
C PRO A 322 3.34 -10.30 3.91
N TRP A 323 2.16 -9.74 3.73
CA TRP A 323 1.17 -10.19 2.76
C TRP A 323 0.53 -9.00 2.06
N MET A 324 0.31 -9.16 0.76
CA MET A 324 -0.39 -8.18 -0.05
C MET A 324 -1.16 -8.85 -1.19
N TRP A 325 -2.11 -8.13 -1.76
CA TRP A 325 -2.84 -8.56 -2.94
C TRP A 325 -3.10 -7.40 -3.89
N SER A 326 -3.45 -7.76 -5.13
CA SER A 326 -3.98 -6.85 -6.14
C SER A 326 -5.08 -7.56 -6.93
N ASP A 327 -6.18 -6.86 -7.15
CA ASP A 327 -7.28 -7.32 -8.00
C ASP A 327 -7.29 -6.50 -9.28
N GLN A 328 -7.20 -7.17 -10.43
CA GLN A 328 -7.19 -6.57 -11.76
C GLN A 328 -8.16 -7.35 -12.63
N PHE A 329 -9.24 -6.72 -13.10
CA PHE A 329 -10.36 -7.41 -13.74
C PHE A 329 -10.97 -8.48 -12.80
N ASP A 330 -10.95 -9.74 -13.22
CA ASP A 330 -11.35 -10.91 -12.44
C ASP A 330 -10.16 -11.77 -11.97
N LEU A 331 -8.94 -11.23 -12.09
CA LEU A 331 -7.72 -11.82 -11.54
C LEU A 331 -7.43 -11.30 -10.14
N ASN A 332 -6.97 -12.22 -9.29
CA ASN A 332 -6.44 -11.93 -7.96
C ASN A 332 -4.98 -12.37 -7.90
N LEU A 333 -4.09 -11.44 -7.66
CA LEU A 333 -2.67 -11.64 -7.42
C LEU A 333 -2.40 -11.52 -5.93
N GLN A 334 -1.70 -12.47 -5.34
CA GLN A 334 -1.32 -12.46 -3.92
C GLN A 334 0.15 -12.79 -3.72
N LEU A 335 0.77 -12.09 -2.78
CA LEU A 335 2.15 -12.34 -2.35
C LEU A 335 2.17 -12.54 -0.84
N ILE A 336 3.04 -13.47 -0.39
CA ILE A 336 3.34 -13.67 1.03
C ILE A 336 4.83 -13.87 1.23
N GLY A 337 5.38 -13.33 2.31
CA GLY A 337 6.79 -13.43 2.63
C GLY A 337 7.67 -12.46 1.83
N VAL A 338 8.96 -12.74 1.79
CA VAL A 338 10.00 -11.98 1.06
C VAL A 338 10.46 -12.82 -0.13
N CYS A 339 10.27 -12.29 -1.33
CA CYS A 339 10.42 -13.05 -2.59
C CYS A 339 11.69 -12.66 -3.38
N ASN A 340 12.73 -12.13 -2.73
CA ASN A 340 13.93 -11.62 -3.39
C ASN A 340 15.24 -12.30 -2.95
N ASP A 341 15.20 -13.23 -2.00
CA ASP A 341 16.36 -13.98 -1.51
C ASP A 341 16.02 -15.49 -1.48
N PHE A 342 16.28 -16.18 -2.59
CA PHE A 342 15.97 -17.60 -2.77
C PHE A 342 16.98 -18.31 -3.66
N ASP A 343 17.08 -19.63 -3.50
CA ASP A 343 17.92 -20.51 -4.33
C ASP A 343 17.14 -21.08 -5.50
N GLN A 344 15.82 -21.32 -5.32
CA GLN A 344 14.96 -21.99 -6.29
C GLN A 344 13.57 -21.33 -6.34
N GLU A 345 13.04 -21.25 -7.54
CA GLU A 345 11.66 -20.84 -7.82
C GLU A 345 10.88 -22.08 -8.31
N ILE A 346 9.83 -22.44 -7.59
CA ILE A 346 9.05 -23.66 -7.83
C ILE A 346 7.62 -23.29 -8.22
N GLN A 347 7.23 -23.64 -9.43
CA GLN A 347 5.86 -23.44 -9.91
C GLN A 347 4.94 -24.59 -9.49
N ARG A 348 3.74 -24.23 -9.01
CA ARG A 348 2.60 -25.08 -8.74
C ARG A 348 1.38 -24.58 -9.50
N GLY A 349 0.76 -25.42 -10.31
CA GLY A 349 -0.32 -25.02 -11.23
C GLY A 349 0.18 -24.48 -12.55
N ASN A 350 -0.72 -24.42 -13.56
CA ASN A 350 -0.34 -24.12 -14.93
C ASN A 350 -1.33 -23.22 -15.70
N ASN A 351 -2.47 -22.85 -15.09
CA ASN A 351 -3.47 -21.99 -15.72
C ASN A 351 -4.15 -21.06 -14.71
N LEU A 352 -4.72 -19.95 -15.19
CA LEU A 352 -5.36 -18.95 -14.35
C LEU A 352 -6.69 -19.41 -13.74
N GLU A 353 -7.38 -20.37 -14.36
CA GLU A 353 -8.67 -20.87 -13.88
C GLU A 353 -8.53 -21.69 -12.59
N GLU A 354 -7.41 -22.38 -12.44
CA GLU A 354 -7.09 -23.16 -11.24
C GLU A 354 -6.14 -22.43 -10.29
N GLY A 355 -5.44 -21.42 -10.79
CA GLY A 355 -4.41 -20.67 -10.09
C GLY A 355 -3.01 -21.24 -10.31
N ILE A 356 -2.06 -20.32 -10.39
CA ILE A 356 -0.62 -20.58 -10.53
C ILE A 356 0.07 -19.95 -9.32
N ILE A 357 0.94 -20.71 -8.65
CA ILE A 357 1.68 -20.23 -7.49
C ILE A 357 3.16 -20.53 -7.71
N TYR A 358 4.00 -19.52 -7.51
CA TYR A 358 5.44 -19.65 -7.43
C TYR A 358 5.88 -19.59 -5.97
N PHE A 359 6.59 -20.62 -5.53
CA PHE A 359 7.21 -20.70 -4.22
C PHE A 359 8.69 -20.36 -4.34
N PHE A 360 9.16 -19.50 -3.46
CA PHE A 360 10.57 -19.09 -3.36
C PHE A 360 11.21 -19.89 -2.22
N ILE A 361 12.15 -20.76 -2.55
CA ILE A 361 12.77 -21.69 -1.62
C ILE A 361 14.22 -21.30 -1.40
N LYS A 362 14.65 -21.26 -0.15
CA LYS A 362 16.04 -21.09 0.26
C LYS A 362 16.39 -22.17 1.29
N GLN A 363 17.45 -22.96 1.04
CA GLN A 363 17.89 -24.02 1.95
C GLN A 363 16.73 -24.92 2.40
N LYS A 364 15.92 -25.40 1.45
CA LYS A 364 14.72 -26.21 1.66
C LYS A 364 13.56 -25.52 2.42
N LYS A 365 13.64 -24.23 2.74
CA LYS A 365 12.58 -23.49 3.45
C LYS A 365 11.85 -22.56 2.50
N ILE A 366 10.56 -22.40 2.68
CA ILE A 366 9.78 -21.38 1.97
C ILE A 366 10.14 -19.99 2.54
N MET A 367 10.59 -19.09 1.66
CA MET A 367 10.87 -17.68 2.00
C MET A 367 9.71 -16.78 1.63
N GLY A 368 8.94 -17.18 0.62
CA GLY A 368 7.76 -16.48 0.16
C GLY A 368 7.04 -17.26 -0.93
N ALA A 369 5.89 -16.75 -1.33
CA ALA A 369 5.14 -17.26 -2.47
C ALA A 369 4.38 -16.13 -3.17
N CYS A 370 4.23 -16.26 -4.49
CA CYS A 370 3.46 -15.36 -5.34
C CYS A 370 2.47 -16.18 -6.17
N GLY A 371 1.18 -15.89 -6.03
CA GLY A 371 0.13 -16.62 -6.75
C GLY A 371 -0.79 -15.70 -7.54
N ILE A 372 -1.21 -16.15 -8.72
CA ILE A 372 -2.19 -15.48 -9.58
C ILE A 372 -3.24 -16.47 -10.09
N GLY A 373 -4.47 -16.03 -10.18
CA GLY A 373 -5.59 -16.79 -10.74
C GLY A 373 -6.87 -16.01 -10.70
N LYS A 374 -7.96 -16.61 -11.17
CA LYS A 374 -9.30 -16.05 -10.98
C LYS A 374 -9.58 -15.84 -9.48
N VAL A 375 -10.44 -14.88 -9.15
CA VAL A 375 -10.80 -14.56 -7.76
C VAL A 375 -11.17 -15.83 -6.98
N GLY A 376 -10.57 -16.01 -5.81
CA GLY A 376 -10.79 -17.17 -4.92
C GLY A 376 -9.91 -18.39 -5.20
N LYS A 377 -9.08 -18.43 -6.25
CA LYS A 377 -8.31 -19.62 -6.63
C LYS A 377 -6.98 -19.79 -5.90
N VAL A 378 -6.30 -18.71 -5.53
CA VAL A 378 -4.95 -18.78 -4.93
C VAL A 378 -4.90 -18.46 -3.42
N GLY A 379 -5.87 -17.74 -2.89
CA GLY A 379 -5.80 -17.19 -1.53
C GLY A 379 -5.67 -18.22 -0.41
N ARG A 380 -6.25 -19.43 -0.57
CA ARG A 380 -6.08 -20.52 0.40
C ARG A 380 -4.64 -21.01 0.45
N ASP A 381 -4.07 -21.28 -0.70
CA ASP A 381 -2.74 -21.88 -0.80
C ASP A 381 -1.65 -20.85 -0.44
N ILE A 382 -1.85 -19.57 -0.76
CA ILE A 382 -0.98 -18.48 -0.31
C ILE A 382 -0.99 -18.35 1.22
N ARG A 383 -2.15 -18.44 1.87
CA ARG A 383 -2.22 -18.45 3.34
C ARG A 383 -1.54 -19.67 3.95
N LEU A 384 -1.65 -20.84 3.32
CA LEU A 384 -0.94 -22.05 3.75
C LEU A 384 0.58 -21.92 3.57
N ALA A 385 1.02 -21.32 2.46
CA ALA A 385 2.43 -20.99 2.26
C ALA A 385 2.98 -20.11 3.39
N GLY A 386 2.22 -19.09 3.81
CA GLY A 386 2.57 -18.25 4.95
C GLY A 386 2.72 -19.03 6.26
N LYS A 387 1.77 -19.93 6.55
CA LYS A 387 1.86 -20.80 7.74
C LYS A 387 3.07 -21.73 7.71
N ILE A 388 3.39 -22.34 6.55
CA ILE A 388 4.58 -23.18 6.39
C ILE A 388 5.84 -22.34 6.58
N LEU A 389 5.88 -21.12 6.02
CA LEU A 389 6.98 -20.19 6.17
C LEU A 389 7.24 -19.86 7.66
N GLU A 390 6.19 -19.56 8.43
CA GLU A 390 6.28 -19.28 9.88
C GLU A 390 6.90 -20.44 10.67
N THR A 391 6.61 -21.68 10.29
CA THR A 391 7.15 -22.87 10.99
C THR A 391 8.61 -23.15 10.68
N LYS A 392 9.15 -22.58 9.59
CA LYS A 392 10.52 -22.83 9.10
C LYS A 392 10.83 -24.31 8.84
N VAL A 393 9.81 -25.15 8.59
CA VAL A 393 9.99 -26.55 8.25
C VAL A 393 10.67 -26.72 6.89
N ASP A 394 11.44 -27.79 6.74
CA ASP A 394 12.00 -28.18 5.46
C ASP A 394 10.91 -28.74 4.56
N VAL A 395 10.87 -28.30 3.31
CA VAL A 395 9.90 -28.75 2.32
C VAL A 395 10.57 -29.60 1.25
N ASP A 396 9.81 -30.59 0.76
CA ASP A 396 10.19 -31.37 -0.42
C ASP A 396 9.67 -30.63 -1.67
N ILE A 397 10.54 -30.47 -2.66
CA ILE A 397 10.24 -29.76 -3.91
C ILE A 397 9.18 -30.51 -4.72
N ASP A 398 9.23 -31.83 -4.74
CA ASP A 398 8.28 -32.65 -5.52
C ASP A 398 6.88 -32.56 -4.88
N ASP A 399 6.80 -32.51 -3.57
CA ASP A 399 5.55 -32.26 -2.85
C ASP A 399 4.96 -30.85 -3.17
N ILE A 400 5.83 -29.82 -3.25
CA ILE A 400 5.38 -28.47 -3.64
C ILE A 400 4.83 -28.46 -5.07
N LYS A 401 5.49 -29.09 -6.02
CA LYS A 401 5.08 -29.16 -7.44
C LYS A 401 3.79 -29.91 -7.64
N ASN A 402 3.59 -30.98 -6.91
CA ASN A 402 2.48 -31.92 -7.10
C ASN A 402 1.17 -31.36 -6.52
N LYS A 403 0.21 -31.00 -7.37
CA LYS A 403 -1.11 -30.50 -6.95
C LYS A 403 -1.94 -31.49 -6.13
N GLU A 404 -1.74 -32.79 -6.29
CA GLU A 404 -2.43 -33.82 -5.52
C GLU A 404 -1.97 -33.84 -4.06
N VAL A 405 -0.75 -33.38 -3.78
CA VAL A 405 -0.24 -33.24 -2.41
C VAL A 405 -0.84 -31.95 -1.80
N LYS A 406 -1.63 -32.10 -0.76
CA LYS A 406 -2.22 -30.95 -0.06
C LYS A 406 -1.13 -30.21 0.73
N LEU A 407 -0.99 -28.89 0.55
CA LEU A 407 -0.01 -28.08 1.31
C LEU A 407 -0.16 -28.22 2.84
N THR A 408 -1.36 -28.54 3.33
CA THR A 408 -1.61 -28.82 4.76
C THR A 408 -0.82 -30.02 5.30
N THR A 409 -0.38 -30.96 4.44
CA THR A 409 0.42 -32.10 4.87
C THR A 409 1.84 -31.69 5.23
N LEU A 410 2.34 -30.61 4.63
CA LEU A 410 3.68 -30.06 4.91
C LEU A 410 3.77 -29.42 6.30
N LEU A 411 2.64 -28.99 6.88
CA LEU A 411 2.57 -28.44 8.25
C LEU A 411 2.64 -29.52 9.34
N LYS A 412 2.53 -30.78 8.98
CA LYS A 412 2.50 -31.92 9.95
C LYS A 412 3.85 -32.64 10.05
N ARG A 413 4.80 -32.24 9.26
CA ARG A 413 6.19 -32.74 9.26
C ARG A 413 7.08 -31.84 10.11
#